data_a5981c9f104ebd88b564a620e4e2d546
#
_entry.id   a5981c9f104ebd88b564a620e4e2d546
#
_cell.length_a   1.000
_cell.length_b   1.000
_cell.length_c   1.000
_cell.angle_alpha   90.00
_cell.angle_beta   90.00
_cell.angle_gamma   90.00
#
_symmetry.space_group_name_H-M   'P 1'
#
loop_
_entity.id
_entity.type
_entity.pdbx_description
1 polymer ?
#
loop_
_entity_poly.entity_id
_entity_poly.type
_entity_poly.pdbx_seq_one_letter_code
_entity_poly.pdbx_strand_id
1 'polypeptide(L)'
;MHHILVECKPIDLDLLIYSELGINLLLEWAKLNNLTTIDNPIVHTFPVNIIDSQLAPGYSVLQCLKESHVSIHTYPEYDKAHLDLFSCTILSEDINN
;
A
#
# COMPACT_ATOMS: atom_id res chain seq x y z
N MET A 1 -2.33 -13.28 -15.40
CA MET A 1 -1.67 -12.38 -14.44
C MET A 1 -2.39 -11.04 -14.40
N HIS A 2 -2.57 -10.51 -13.22
CA HIS A 2 -3.25 -9.23 -13.03
C HIS A 2 -2.37 -8.29 -12.23
N HIS A 3 -2.40 -7.02 -12.59
CA HIS A 3 -1.66 -5.98 -11.90
C HIS A 3 -2.54 -4.76 -11.77
N ILE A 4 -2.85 -4.38 -10.54
CA ILE A 4 -3.66 -3.21 -10.25
C ILE A 4 -2.77 -2.14 -9.66
N LEU A 5 -2.76 -0.98 -10.29
CA LEU A 5 -2.04 0.20 -9.81
C LEU A 5 -3.07 1.26 -9.44
N VAL A 6 -2.94 1.79 -8.24
CA VAL A 6 -3.85 2.81 -7.73
C VAL A 6 -3.05 3.99 -7.21
N GLU A 7 -3.38 5.18 -7.66
CA GLU A 7 -2.92 6.40 -7.02
C GLU A 7 -4.09 6.95 -6.22
N CYS A 8 -3.87 7.24 -4.96
CA CYS A 8 -4.92 7.78 -4.12
C CYS A 8 -4.45 9.02 -3.38
N LYS A 9 -5.43 9.91 -3.10
CA LYS A 9 -5.23 11.08 -2.24
C LYS A 9 -6.15 10.88 -1.06
N PRO A 10 -5.64 10.29 0.03
CA PRO A 10 -6.49 9.96 1.16
C PRO A 10 -7.02 11.22 1.85
N ILE A 11 -8.25 11.13 2.34
CA ILE A 11 -8.85 12.21 3.13
C ILE A 11 -8.13 12.31 4.46
N ASP A 12 -7.80 11.17 5.06
CA ASP A 12 -7.06 11.12 6.30
C ASP A 12 -5.56 11.05 5.98
N LEU A 13 -4.87 12.16 6.25
CA LEU A 13 -3.44 12.25 5.98
C LEU A 13 -2.60 11.34 6.87
N ASP A 14 -3.14 10.81 7.95
CA ASP A 14 -2.43 9.87 8.81
C ASP A 14 -1.99 8.63 8.03
N LEU A 15 -2.76 8.23 7.03
CA LEU A 15 -2.38 7.11 6.18
C LEU A 15 -1.02 7.32 5.50
N LEU A 16 -0.68 8.57 5.22
CA LEU A 16 0.57 8.90 4.53
C LEU A 16 1.78 8.86 5.45
N ILE A 17 1.56 8.91 6.76
CA ILE A 17 2.62 9.09 7.75
C ILE A 17 2.83 7.83 8.59
N TYR A 18 1.75 7.15 8.97
CA TYR A 18 1.82 6.02 9.89
C TYR A 18 1.76 4.71 9.14
N SER A 19 2.90 4.01 9.11
CA SER A 19 3.02 2.77 8.34
C SER A 19 2.06 1.67 8.79
N GLU A 20 1.66 1.65 10.08
CA GLU A 20 0.69 0.68 10.56
C GLU A 20 -0.64 0.79 9.82
N LEU A 21 -1.03 2.00 9.44
CA LEU A 21 -2.28 2.19 8.68
C LEU A 21 -2.13 1.64 7.27
N GLY A 22 -0.96 1.83 6.67
CA GLY A 22 -0.66 1.26 5.36
C GLY A 22 -0.63 -0.25 5.39
N ILE A 23 -0.03 -0.83 6.42
CA ILE A 23 0.00 -2.29 6.59
C ILE A 23 -1.42 -2.83 6.68
N ASN A 24 -2.25 -2.24 7.52
CA ASN A 24 -3.63 -2.68 7.69
C ASN A 24 -4.42 -2.58 6.37
N LEU A 25 -4.20 -1.52 5.62
CA LEU A 25 -4.83 -1.35 4.33
C LEU A 25 -4.43 -2.46 3.36
N LEU A 26 -3.14 -2.77 3.28
CA LEU A 26 -2.65 -3.82 2.40
C LEU A 26 -3.17 -5.20 2.78
N LEU A 27 -3.21 -5.49 4.08
CA LEU A 27 -3.72 -6.77 4.55
C LEU A 27 -5.21 -6.93 4.24
N GLU A 28 -5.98 -5.86 4.40
CA GLU A 28 -7.38 -5.86 4.07
C GLU A 28 -7.61 -6.05 2.55
N TRP A 29 -6.80 -5.36 1.75
CA TRP A 29 -6.90 -5.47 0.29
C TRP A 29 -6.59 -6.89 -0.17
N ALA A 30 -5.53 -7.50 0.40
CA ALA A 30 -5.20 -8.88 0.10
C ALA A 30 -6.34 -9.82 0.48
N LYS A 31 -6.93 -9.61 1.66
CA LYS A 31 -8.02 -10.43 2.15
C LYS A 31 -9.24 -10.34 1.24
N LEU A 32 -9.56 -9.13 0.77
CA LEU A 32 -10.68 -8.92 -0.13
C LEU A 32 -10.48 -9.65 -1.46
N ASN A 33 -9.25 -9.91 -1.84
CA ASN A 33 -8.93 -10.64 -3.05
C ASN A 33 -8.63 -12.12 -2.80
N ASN A 34 -8.89 -12.60 -1.59
CA ASN A 34 -8.67 -13.99 -1.20
C ASN A 34 -7.21 -14.42 -1.37
N LEU A 35 -6.28 -13.50 -1.13
CA LEU A 35 -4.86 -13.77 -1.24
C LEU A 35 -4.26 -14.02 0.14
N THR A 36 -3.37 -15.01 0.22
CA THR A 36 -2.77 -15.44 1.48
C THR A 36 -1.45 -14.72 1.70
N THR A 37 -1.31 -14.08 2.85
CA THR A 37 -0.06 -13.40 3.20
C THR A 37 1.02 -14.40 3.59
N ILE A 38 2.26 -14.06 3.25
CA ILE A 38 3.44 -14.84 3.60
C ILE A 38 4.40 -13.91 4.33
N ASP A 39 4.85 -14.35 5.50
CA ASP A 39 5.80 -13.61 6.32
C ASP A 39 5.30 -12.25 6.76
N ASN A 40 6.14 -11.53 7.45
CA ASN A 40 5.84 -10.18 7.92
C ASN A 40 6.04 -9.17 6.80
N PRO A 41 5.31 -8.06 6.84
CA PRO A 41 5.55 -7.00 5.86
C PRO A 41 6.94 -6.41 6.02
N ILE A 42 7.50 -5.98 4.89
CA ILE A 42 8.76 -5.25 4.86
C ILE A 42 8.41 -3.77 4.88
N VAL A 43 8.94 -3.04 5.85
CA VAL A 43 8.62 -1.63 6.04
C VAL A 43 9.90 -0.81 5.99
N HIS A 44 9.88 0.23 5.17
CA HIS A 44 10.93 1.25 5.17
C HIS A 44 10.29 2.61 5.37
N THR A 45 10.84 3.37 6.31
CA THR A 45 10.46 4.76 6.48
C THR A 45 11.62 5.64 6.00
N PHE A 46 11.29 6.77 5.45
CA PHE A 46 12.32 7.68 4.95
C PHE A 46 11.89 9.11 5.24
N PRO A 47 12.87 9.99 5.53
CA PRO A 47 12.54 11.39 5.74
C PRO A 47 12.08 11.98 4.42
N VAL A 48 11.05 12.82 4.48
CA VAL A 48 10.61 13.58 3.32
C VAL A 48 10.86 15.04 3.57
N ASN A 49 10.74 15.79 2.49
CA ASN A 49 10.96 17.22 2.53
C ASN A 49 10.00 17.89 3.50
N ILE A 50 10.45 19.01 4.02
CA ILE A 50 9.65 19.81 4.95
C ILE A 50 8.45 20.38 4.21
N ILE A 51 7.27 20.12 4.76
CA ILE A 51 6.03 20.73 4.29
C ILE A 51 5.59 21.68 5.40
N ASP A 52 5.50 22.96 5.10
CA ASP A 52 5.11 23.99 6.08
C ASP A 52 5.91 23.89 7.37
N SER A 53 7.23 23.70 7.24
CA SER A 53 8.14 23.58 8.36
C SER A 53 7.94 22.33 9.21
N GLN A 54 7.17 21.36 8.74
CA GLN A 54 6.96 20.11 9.44
C GLN A 54 7.59 18.96 8.67
N LEU A 55 8.28 18.09 9.39
CA LEU A 55 8.88 16.91 8.82
C LEU A 55 7.84 15.79 8.90
N ALA A 56 7.39 15.33 7.75
CA ALA A 56 6.48 14.21 7.68
C ALA A 56 7.20 13.04 7.01
N PRO A 57 7.43 11.93 7.73
CA PRO A 57 8.09 10.78 7.11
C PRO A 57 7.17 10.08 6.11
N GLY A 58 7.71 9.74 4.96
CA GLY A 58 7.06 8.84 4.06
C GLY A 58 7.44 7.40 4.40
N TYR A 59 6.72 6.44 3.85
CA TYR A 59 7.05 5.04 4.04
C TYR A 59 6.72 4.21 2.81
N SER A 60 7.33 3.04 2.75
CA SER A 60 6.99 2.01 1.78
C SER A 60 6.76 0.72 2.54
N VAL A 61 5.74 -0.02 2.16
CA VAL A 61 5.44 -1.33 2.72
C VAL A 61 5.27 -2.31 1.56
N LEU A 62 5.94 -3.44 1.67
CA LEU A 62 5.80 -4.55 0.75
C LEU A 62 5.33 -5.77 1.53
N GLN A 63 4.21 -6.35 1.14
CA GLN A 63 3.71 -7.58 1.73
C GLN A 63 3.73 -8.66 0.67
N CYS A 64 4.54 -9.69 0.92
CA CYS A 64 4.55 -10.84 0.04
C CYS A 64 3.31 -11.68 0.27
N LEU A 65 2.74 -12.14 -0.81
CA LEU A 65 1.59 -13.03 -0.81
C LEU A 65 1.98 -14.30 -1.55
N LYS A 66 1.24 -15.36 -1.36
CA LYS A 66 1.51 -16.59 -2.10
C LYS A 66 1.38 -16.31 -3.60
N GLU A 67 2.51 -16.37 -4.30
CA GLU A 67 2.62 -16.11 -5.75
C GLU A 67 2.22 -14.69 -6.17
N SER A 68 2.24 -13.75 -5.23
CA SER A 68 1.76 -12.40 -5.46
C SER A 68 2.44 -11.42 -4.51
N HIS A 69 2.13 -10.15 -4.64
CA HIS A 69 2.54 -9.16 -3.65
C HIS A 69 1.60 -7.96 -3.68
N VAL A 70 1.63 -7.21 -2.60
CA VAL A 70 0.90 -5.96 -2.49
C VAL A 70 1.84 -4.94 -1.84
N SER A 71 1.79 -3.71 -2.30
CA SER A 71 2.66 -2.66 -1.77
C SER A 71 1.98 -1.32 -1.70
N ILE A 72 2.52 -0.45 -0.85
CA ILE A 72 2.12 0.95 -0.77
C ILE A 72 3.37 1.81 -0.61
N HIS A 73 3.39 2.92 -1.34
CA HIS A 73 4.42 3.95 -1.21
C HIS A 73 3.71 5.27 -0.94
N THR A 74 4.10 5.98 0.10
CA THR A 74 3.47 7.25 0.41
C THR A 74 4.37 8.42 0.06
N TYR A 75 3.73 9.50 -0.35
CA TYR A 75 4.38 10.76 -0.71
C TYR A 75 3.66 11.89 0.03
N PRO A 76 3.95 12.07 1.34
CA PRO A 76 3.24 13.10 2.12
C PRO A 76 3.40 14.50 1.55
N GLU A 77 4.55 14.80 0.93
CA GLU A 77 4.80 16.08 0.30
C GLU A 77 3.87 16.38 -0.88
N TYR A 78 3.25 15.36 -1.43
CA TYR A 78 2.31 15.48 -2.55
C TYR A 78 0.89 15.05 -2.17
N ASP A 79 0.65 14.78 -0.90
CA ASP A 79 -0.65 14.33 -0.36
C ASP A 79 -1.19 13.09 -1.08
N LYS A 80 -0.30 12.16 -1.42
CA LYS A 80 -0.73 10.99 -2.17
C LYS A 80 0.01 9.72 -1.79
N ALA A 81 -0.58 8.59 -2.16
CA ALA A 81 0.02 7.27 -2.04
C ALA A 81 -0.18 6.50 -3.34
N HIS A 82 0.76 5.63 -3.64
CA HIS A 82 0.66 4.68 -4.74
C HIS A 82 0.56 3.29 -4.16
N LEU A 83 -0.44 2.54 -4.62
CA LEU A 83 -0.64 1.16 -4.22
C LEU A 83 -0.54 0.27 -5.42
N ASP A 84 -0.01 -0.93 -5.22
CA ASP A 84 0.04 -1.90 -6.29
C ASP A 84 -0.27 -3.29 -5.74
N LEU A 85 -0.98 -4.05 -6.54
CA LEU A 85 -1.32 -5.44 -6.26
C LEU A 85 -1.02 -6.24 -7.51
N PHE A 86 -0.08 -7.17 -7.38
CA PHE A 86 0.28 -8.08 -8.47
C PHE A 86 -0.13 -9.50 -8.08
N SER A 87 -0.81 -10.20 -8.98
CA SER A 87 -1.25 -11.56 -8.72
C SER A 87 -1.20 -12.42 -9.97
N CYS A 88 -0.87 -13.68 -9.78
CA CYS A 88 -0.96 -14.70 -10.84
C CYS A 88 -2.39 -15.20 -11.00
N THR A 89 -3.28 -14.88 -10.07
CA THR A 89 -4.67 -15.31 -10.12
C THR A 89 -5.54 -14.17 -10.63
N ILE A 90 -6.79 -14.46 -10.90
CA ILE A 90 -7.78 -13.46 -11.28
C ILE A 90 -8.18 -12.70 -10.03
N LEU A 91 -8.11 -11.38 -10.08
CA LEU A 91 -8.38 -10.51 -8.95
C LEU A 91 -9.86 -10.11 -8.90
N SER A 92 -10.26 -9.54 -7.77
CA SER A 92 -11.67 -9.26 -7.49
C SER A 92 -12.29 -8.16 -8.34
N GLU A 93 -11.50 -7.38 -9.08
CA GLU A 93 -12.11 -6.49 -10.05
C GLU A 93 -12.78 -7.28 -11.16
N ASP A 94 -12.39 -8.53 -11.33
CA ASP A 94 -13.05 -9.47 -12.21
C ASP A 94 -14.18 -10.10 -11.40
N ILE A 95 -15.01 -9.27 -10.89
CA ILE A 95 -15.96 -9.64 -9.85
C ILE A 95 -17.01 -10.64 -10.29
N ASN A 96 -17.07 -10.88 -11.55
CA ASN A 96 -18.00 -11.87 -12.08
C ASN A 96 -17.43 -13.29 -12.05
N ASN A 97 -16.25 -13.41 -11.50
CA ASN A 97 -15.59 -14.69 -11.39
C ASN A 97 -15.97 -15.42 -10.13
#